data_c7b5c3dfa2eb7360b977181ae770e52c
#
_entry.id   c7b5c3dfa2eb7360b977181ae770e52c
#
_cell.length_a   1.000
_cell.length_b   1.000
_cell.length_c   1.000
_cell.angle_alpha   90.00
_cell.angle_beta   90.00
_cell.angle_gamma   90.00
#
_symmetry.space_group_name_H-M   'P 1'
#
loop_
_entity.id
_entity.type
_entity.pdbx_description
1 polymer ?
#
loop_
_entity_poly.entity_id
_entity_poly.type
_entity_poly.pdbx_seq_one_letter_code
_entity_poly.pdbx_strand_id
1 'polypeptide(L)'
;MTETVRPSRLRHIRIVVIALTTMLFGGVLIAPATARAGDEVFASVGTGELNGVYYPVGKAICEIVNRDLSTDGVRCSPETTPGSVYNTRAIQSGELEFGIVQADVNFDAYKGEGAWMGRPFLDLRSVLSLYPELVTVMARADSHIRDLAGLAGRRVNVGSRGTGIRATWDAIEEELGWRDEQRLRPVKMRTEATTSALCGGAIDANMLIIGHPSPLVKGQQTACPIKLVAMAGPAIDKLLQQHPYYQRETVPADFYGLPADVPTFGGRATLVTSASIDARVVAVIAKEVLDHLDELRTLHPALARLEPRQMVNEGLTAPLHPGAEHVYKELGLIE
;
A
#
# COMPACT_ATOMS: atom_id res chain seq x y z
N MET A 1 76.17 18.98 -19.93
CA MET A 1 76.32 18.91 -21.38
C MET A 1 75.03 19.48 -21.94
N THR A 2 74.96 20.80 -22.15
CA THR A 2 75.29 21.53 -23.38
C THR A 2 74.52 20.96 -24.51
N GLU A 3 73.69 21.65 -25.29
CA GLU A 3 73.75 22.96 -25.96
C GLU A 3 72.37 23.29 -26.50
N THR A 4 71.80 24.40 -26.29
CA THR A 4 71.76 25.66 -27.10
C THR A 4 71.61 25.43 -28.61
N VAL A 5 70.62 26.06 -29.26
CA VAL A 5 70.78 27.26 -30.12
C VAL A 5 69.53 27.63 -30.89
N ARG A 6 69.19 28.90 -30.85
CA ARG A 6 68.23 29.74 -31.64
C ARG A 6 68.70 29.87 -33.12
N PRO A 7 68.13 30.76 -34.01
CA PRO A 7 66.77 31.35 -34.17
C PRO A 7 66.38 31.57 -35.66
N SER A 8 65.29 32.36 -35.84
CA SER A 8 64.97 33.30 -36.94
C SER A 8 64.22 32.74 -38.19
N ARG A 9 63.20 33.34 -38.72
CA ARG A 9 63.11 34.70 -39.30
C ARG A 9 61.65 35.07 -39.65
N LEU A 10 61.34 36.34 -39.47
CA LEU A 10 60.18 37.04 -40.03
C LEU A 10 60.13 36.97 -41.57
N ARG A 11 58.90 36.95 -42.10
CA ARG A 11 58.62 37.60 -43.39
C ARG A 11 57.17 38.12 -43.40
N HIS A 12 57.07 39.42 -43.55
CA HIS A 12 55.87 40.19 -43.91
C HIS A 12 55.41 39.83 -45.29
N ILE A 13 54.08 39.86 -45.53
CA ILE A 13 53.53 40.29 -46.84
C ILE A 13 52.01 40.56 -46.69
N ARG A 14 51.67 41.82 -46.82
CA ARG A 14 50.57 42.45 -47.59
C ARG A 14 49.13 42.14 -47.32
N ILE A 15 48.48 43.19 -46.82
CA ILE A 15 47.09 43.51 -46.78
C ILE A 15 46.55 43.58 -48.20
N VAL A 16 45.42 42.88 -48.48
CA VAL A 16 44.49 43.17 -49.54
C VAL A 16 43.12 43.35 -48.94
N VAL A 17 42.62 44.59 -48.95
CA VAL A 17 41.26 44.94 -48.58
C VAL A 17 40.36 44.61 -49.77
N ILE A 18 39.42 43.71 -49.59
CA ILE A 18 38.29 43.52 -50.50
C ILE A 18 37.04 43.79 -49.67
N ALA A 19 36.45 44.95 -49.97
CA ALA A 19 35.11 45.30 -49.49
C ALA A 19 34.08 44.45 -50.24
N LEU A 20 33.34 43.62 -49.57
CA LEU A 20 32.17 42.92 -50.10
C LEU A 20 30.94 43.26 -49.23
N THR A 21 30.04 44.01 -49.86
CA THR A 21 28.70 44.36 -49.40
C THR A 21 27.90 43.07 -49.12
N THR A 22 27.58 42.79 -47.86
CA THR A 22 26.67 41.71 -47.48
C THR A 22 25.27 42.28 -47.23
N MET A 23 24.33 41.88 -48.10
CA MET A 23 22.87 42.03 -47.91
C MET A 23 22.45 41.37 -46.61
N LEU A 24 21.82 42.14 -45.74
CA LEU A 24 21.07 41.65 -44.59
C LEU A 24 19.80 40.91 -45.06
N PHE A 25 19.86 39.59 -45.13
CA PHE A 25 18.67 38.74 -45.09
C PHE A 25 18.37 38.44 -43.63
N GLY A 26 17.37 39.13 -43.07
CA GLY A 26 16.81 38.83 -41.76
C GLY A 26 16.10 37.46 -41.76
N GLY A 27 16.85 36.40 -41.52
CA GLY A 27 16.28 35.10 -41.22
C GLY A 27 15.70 35.12 -39.79
N VAL A 28 14.38 35.18 -39.70
CA VAL A 28 13.67 34.88 -38.44
C VAL A 28 13.95 33.40 -38.12
N LEU A 29 14.88 33.13 -37.22
CA LEU A 29 15.06 31.84 -36.58
C LEU A 29 13.81 31.57 -35.73
N ILE A 30 12.82 30.89 -36.33
CA ILE A 30 11.76 30.22 -35.56
C ILE A 30 12.47 29.08 -34.83
N ALA A 31 12.91 29.32 -33.59
CA ALA A 31 13.30 28.27 -32.70
C ALA A 31 12.10 27.32 -32.51
N PRO A 32 12.22 26.02 -32.79
CA PRO A 32 11.15 25.10 -32.41
C PRO A 32 10.95 25.28 -30.91
N ALA A 33 9.73 25.61 -30.49
CA ALA A 33 9.34 25.52 -29.10
C ALA A 33 9.54 24.03 -28.76
N THR A 34 10.65 23.68 -28.09
CA THR A 34 10.80 22.42 -27.43
C THR A 34 9.72 22.43 -26.35
N ALA A 35 8.61 21.74 -26.60
CA ALA A 35 7.72 21.33 -25.53
C ALA A 35 8.63 20.70 -24.47
N ARG A 36 8.79 21.37 -23.33
CA ARG A 36 9.37 20.74 -22.16
C ARG A 36 8.45 19.53 -21.89
N ALA A 37 8.93 18.35 -22.16
CA ALA A 37 8.41 17.17 -21.49
C ALA A 37 8.52 17.54 -20.00
N GLY A 38 7.39 17.65 -19.30
CA GLY A 38 7.37 17.90 -17.88
C GLY A 38 8.25 16.84 -17.24
N ASP A 39 9.08 17.21 -16.28
CA ASP A 39 9.96 16.28 -15.60
C ASP A 39 9.10 15.10 -15.12
N GLU A 40 9.45 13.90 -15.60
CA GLU A 40 8.76 12.67 -15.23
C GLU A 40 8.94 12.45 -13.72
N VAL A 41 7.83 12.30 -12.99
CA VAL A 41 7.83 12.10 -11.54
C VAL A 41 7.58 10.63 -11.24
N PHE A 42 8.47 10.02 -10.47
CA PHE A 42 8.31 8.65 -10.03
C PHE A 42 7.49 8.58 -8.75
N ALA A 43 6.54 7.63 -8.71
CA ALA A 43 5.69 7.35 -7.57
C ALA A 43 5.79 5.85 -7.24
N SER A 44 6.62 5.51 -6.25
CA SER A 44 6.69 4.16 -5.71
C SER A 44 5.51 3.90 -4.77
N VAL A 45 4.89 2.73 -4.87
CA VAL A 45 3.77 2.31 -4.04
C VAL A 45 4.18 1.08 -3.24
N GLY A 46 4.48 1.26 -1.96
CA GLY A 46 4.71 0.15 -1.05
C GLY A 46 3.45 -0.72 -0.90
N THR A 47 3.60 -2.01 -1.09
CA THR A 47 2.48 -2.96 -1.08
C THR A 47 2.63 -3.98 0.04
N GLY A 48 2.72 -5.25 -0.25
CA GLY A 48 2.89 -6.35 0.67
C GLY A 48 3.62 -7.52 0.00
N GLU A 49 3.53 -8.70 0.59
CA GLU A 49 4.05 -9.91 -0.02
C GLU A 49 3.28 -10.25 -1.31
N LEU A 50 3.96 -10.87 -2.28
CA LEU A 50 3.42 -11.16 -3.63
C LEU A 50 2.10 -11.96 -3.62
N ASN A 51 1.93 -12.84 -2.64
CA ASN A 51 0.74 -13.69 -2.50
C ASN A 51 -0.41 -13.02 -1.73
N GLY A 52 -0.19 -11.81 -1.21
CA GLY A 52 -1.21 -10.99 -0.56
C GLY A 52 -2.05 -10.20 -1.57
N VAL A 53 -3.01 -9.41 -1.08
CA VAL A 53 -3.88 -8.59 -1.93
C VAL A 53 -3.23 -7.23 -2.25
N TYR A 54 -2.37 -6.70 -1.41
CA TYR A 54 -1.74 -5.39 -1.62
C TYR A 54 -0.93 -5.32 -2.91
N TYR A 55 -0.11 -6.34 -3.20
CA TYR A 55 0.74 -6.32 -4.39
C TYR A 55 -0.05 -6.30 -5.70
N PRO A 56 -1.01 -7.22 -5.97
CA PRO A 56 -1.81 -7.15 -7.18
C PRO A 56 -2.64 -5.86 -7.28
N VAL A 57 -3.10 -5.29 -6.16
CA VAL A 57 -3.84 -4.02 -6.15
C VAL A 57 -2.92 -2.84 -6.48
N GLY A 58 -1.75 -2.73 -5.84
CA GLY A 58 -0.78 -1.68 -6.16
C GLY A 58 -0.28 -1.78 -7.60
N LYS A 59 -0.09 -3.01 -8.09
CA LYS A 59 0.26 -3.26 -9.51
C LYS A 59 -0.85 -2.76 -10.44
N ALA A 60 -2.12 -3.06 -10.15
CA ALA A 60 -3.26 -2.62 -10.94
C ALA A 60 -3.36 -1.07 -10.97
N ILE A 61 -3.20 -0.42 -9.83
CA ILE A 61 -3.16 1.05 -9.74
C ILE A 61 -2.05 1.60 -10.63
N CYS A 62 -0.83 1.07 -10.51
CA CYS A 62 0.30 1.53 -11.31
C CYS A 62 0.14 1.24 -12.81
N GLU A 63 -0.47 0.12 -13.21
CA GLU A 63 -0.77 -0.17 -14.61
C GLU A 63 -1.75 0.84 -15.21
N ILE A 64 -2.76 1.26 -14.44
CA ILE A 64 -3.72 2.29 -14.84
C ILE A 64 -3.00 3.65 -14.98
N VAL A 65 -2.31 4.10 -13.94
CA VAL A 65 -1.59 5.40 -13.92
C VAL A 65 -0.55 5.49 -15.05
N ASN A 66 0.14 4.41 -15.36
CA ASN A 66 1.20 4.41 -16.37
C ASN A 66 0.70 4.47 -17.82
N ARG A 67 -0.60 4.44 -18.08
CA ARG A 67 -1.13 4.45 -19.46
C ARG A 67 -0.97 5.80 -20.13
N ASP A 68 -1.15 6.86 -19.38
CA ASP A 68 -1.19 8.22 -19.91
C ASP A 68 0.05 9.07 -19.52
N LEU A 69 1.21 8.42 -19.47
CA LEU A 69 2.50 9.03 -19.13
C LEU A 69 2.81 10.29 -19.93
N SER A 70 2.34 10.37 -21.18
CA SER A 70 2.56 11.53 -22.05
C SER A 70 1.79 12.76 -21.60
N THR A 71 0.68 12.59 -20.90
CA THR A 71 -0.21 13.65 -20.45
C THR A 71 0.12 14.06 -19.02
N ASP A 72 0.28 13.11 -18.12
CA ASP A 72 0.36 13.38 -16.70
C ASP A 72 1.79 13.37 -16.13
N GLY A 73 2.73 12.75 -16.85
CA GLY A 73 4.15 12.71 -16.46
C GLY A 73 4.41 11.99 -15.13
N VAL A 74 3.47 11.16 -14.65
CA VAL A 74 3.61 10.38 -13.42
C VAL A 74 3.89 8.92 -13.79
N ARG A 75 5.02 8.39 -13.33
CA ARG A 75 5.38 6.98 -13.48
C ARG A 75 5.24 6.26 -12.13
N CYS A 76 4.38 5.26 -12.08
CA CYS A 76 4.10 4.49 -10.89
C CYS A 76 4.79 3.11 -10.91
N SER A 77 5.34 2.68 -9.76
CA SER A 77 5.95 1.35 -9.56
C SER A 77 5.45 0.70 -8.26
N PRO A 78 4.92 -0.54 -8.31
CA PRO A 78 4.55 -1.26 -7.09
C PRO A 78 5.78 -1.94 -6.47
N GLU A 79 6.03 -1.70 -5.18
CA GLU A 79 7.13 -2.28 -4.43
C GLU A 79 6.63 -3.36 -3.47
N THR A 80 7.29 -4.54 -3.50
CA THR A 80 7.00 -5.60 -2.51
C THR A 80 7.64 -5.26 -1.17
N THR A 81 6.85 -5.32 -0.10
CA THR A 81 7.29 -4.95 1.24
C THR A 81 6.75 -5.93 2.29
N PRO A 82 7.17 -5.81 3.55
CA PRO A 82 6.54 -6.53 4.66
C PRO A 82 5.08 -6.10 4.95
N GLY A 83 4.60 -4.96 4.42
CA GLY A 83 3.24 -4.47 4.62
C GLY A 83 3.14 -3.19 5.45
N SER A 84 1.99 -2.97 6.07
CA SER A 84 1.49 -1.66 6.55
C SER A 84 2.46 -0.86 7.41
N VAL A 85 3.04 -1.45 8.45
CA VAL A 85 3.95 -0.73 9.37
C VAL A 85 5.25 -0.35 8.66
N TYR A 86 5.76 -1.23 7.80
CA TYR A 86 6.94 -0.90 6.97
C TYR A 86 6.61 0.23 6.00
N ASN A 87 5.51 0.12 5.26
CA ASN A 87 5.11 1.12 4.26
C ASN A 87 4.98 2.52 4.88
N THR A 88 4.29 2.61 6.02
CA THR A 88 4.12 3.89 6.70
C THR A 88 5.45 4.48 7.17
N ARG A 89 6.37 3.65 7.67
CA ARG A 89 7.72 4.12 8.06
C ARG A 89 8.58 4.52 6.86
N ALA A 90 8.49 3.81 5.76
CA ALA A 90 9.20 4.12 4.53
C ALA A 90 8.69 5.44 3.91
N ILE A 91 7.38 5.71 3.99
CA ILE A 91 6.82 7.03 3.62
C ILE A 91 7.34 8.11 4.58
N GLN A 92 7.37 7.85 5.88
CA GLN A 92 7.87 8.78 6.88
C GLN A 92 9.35 9.14 6.68
N SER A 93 10.16 8.21 6.19
CA SER A 93 11.57 8.42 5.87
C SER A 93 11.82 8.97 4.46
N GLY A 94 10.80 9.04 3.60
CA GLY A 94 10.93 9.44 2.19
C GLY A 94 11.52 8.34 1.29
N GLU A 95 11.49 7.09 1.71
CA GLU A 95 11.89 5.93 0.90
C GLU A 95 10.80 5.50 -0.08
N LEU A 96 9.54 5.73 0.27
CA LEU A 96 8.37 5.49 -0.56
C LEU A 96 7.51 6.76 -0.66
N GLU A 97 6.93 7.00 -1.83
CA GLU A 97 5.98 8.10 -2.04
C GLU A 97 4.58 7.72 -1.55
N PHE A 98 4.16 6.48 -1.79
CA PHE A 98 2.84 5.95 -1.42
C PHE A 98 2.97 4.58 -0.76
N GLY A 99 1.90 4.17 -0.07
CA GLY A 99 1.81 2.82 0.47
C GLY A 99 0.37 2.37 0.66
N ILE A 100 0.13 1.07 0.47
CA ILE A 100 -1.13 0.44 0.87
C ILE A 100 -0.95 -0.02 2.32
N VAL A 101 -1.85 0.44 3.19
CA VAL A 101 -1.79 0.19 4.63
C VAL A 101 -3.18 -0.11 5.20
N GLN A 102 -3.23 -0.83 6.30
CA GLN A 102 -4.44 -1.03 7.07
C GLN A 102 -4.89 0.28 7.75
N ALA A 103 -6.19 0.47 7.91
CA ALA A 103 -6.77 1.66 8.55
C ALA A 103 -6.35 1.84 10.01
N ASP A 104 -6.13 0.73 10.75
CA ASP A 104 -5.60 0.76 12.13
C ASP A 104 -4.16 1.29 12.16
N VAL A 105 -3.30 0.80 11.28
CA VAL A 105 -1.90 1.27 11.17
C VAL A 105 -1.83 2.72 10.71
N ASN A 106 -2.72 3.14 9.80
CA ASN A 106 -2.86 4.54 9.38
C ASN A 106 -3.23 5.43 10.57
N PHE A 107 -4.22 5.00 11.37
CA PHE A 107 -4.64 5.70 12.59
C PHE A 107 -3.50 5.80 13.61
N ASP A 108 -2.89 4.68 13.98
CA ASP A 108 -1.83 4.60 14.97
C ASP A 108 -0.64 5.48 14.60
N ALA A 109 -0.25 5.46 13.33
CA ALA A 109 0.84 6.28 12.84
C ALA A 109 0.53 7.77 12.96
N TYR A 110 -0.66 8.20 12.55
CA TYR A 110 -1.06 9.59 12.61
C TYR A 110 -1.25 10.08 14.06
N LYS A 111 -1.80 9.25 14.94
CA LYS A 111 -2.06 9.58 16.35
C LYS A 111 -0.84 9.41 17.26
N GLY A 112 0.18 8.67 16.85
CA GLY A 112 1.33 8.34 17.69
C GLY A 112 1.04 7.22 18.68
N GLU A 113 0.26 6.23 18.25
CA GLU A 113 -0.12 5.03 19.01
C GLU A 113 0.62 3.80 18.49
N GLY A 114 0.43 2.65 19.11
CA GLY A 114 1.00 1.38 18.67
C GLY A 114 2.50 1.47 18.39
N ALA A 115 2.91 1.17 17.17
CA ALA A 115 4.32 1.22 16.74
C ALA A 115 4.91 2.65 16.67
N TRP A 116 4.08 3.68 16.77
CA TRP A 116 4.46 5.10 16.78
C TRP A 116 4.27 5.75 18.15
N MET A 117 4.11 4.98 19.22
CA MET A 117 3.88 5.50 20.57
C MET A 117 4.79 6.70 20.89
N GLY A 118 4.16 7.86 21.13
CA GLY A 118 4.84 9.12 21.43
C GLY A 118 5.61 9.78 20.27
N ARG A 119 5.48 9.26 19.05
CA ARG A 119 6.15 9.79 17.84
C ARG A 119 5.19 9.80 16.65
N PRO A 120 4.12 10.61 16.66
CA PRO A 120 3.13 10.67 15.61
C PRO A 120 3.74 11.10 14.27
N PHE A 121 3.24 10.52 13.19
CA PHE A 121 3.56 10.94 11.83
C PHE A 121 2.48 11.91 11.34
N LEU A 122 2.58 13.18 11.74
CA LEU A 122 1.56 14.20 11.46
C LEU A 122 1.46 14.60 9.98
N ASP A 123 2.49 14.31 9.18
CA ASP A 123 2.47 14.53 7.73
C ASP A 123 1.85 13.37 6.95
N LEU A 124 1.41 12.30 7.61
CA LEU A 124 0.68 11.22 6.96
C LEU A 124 -0.64 11.73 6.39
N ARG A 125 -0.96 11.34 5.16
CA ARG A 125 -2.20 11.70 4.46
C ARG A 125 -2.86 10.48 3.83
N SER A 126 -4.17 10.40 3.96
CA SER A 126 -4.99 9.43 3.25
C SER A 126 -5.23 9.90 1.80
N VAL A 127 -5.19 8.95 0.88
CA VAL A 127 -5.53 9.18 -0.53
C VAL A 127 -6.84 8.48 -0.86
N LEU A 128 -6.90 7.16 -0.79
CA LEU A 128 -8.08 6.36 -1.14
C LEU A 128 -8.29 5.25 -0.11
N SER A 129 -9.55 4.98 0.21
CA SER A 129 -9.96 3.70 0.77
C SER A 129 -10.09 2.69 -0.37
N LEU A 130 -9.60 1.48 -0.16
CA LEU A 130 -9.61 0.46 -1.19
C LEU A 130 -10.71 -0.57 -0.89
N TYR A 131 -10.44 -1.64 -0.21
CA TYR A 131 -11.38 -2.73 0.04
C TYR A 131 -11.41 -3.10 1.54
N PRO A 132 -12.49 -3.76 2.00
CA PRO A 132 -12.53 -4.29 3.36
C PRO A 132 -11.47 -5.37 3.58
N GLU A 133 -10.76 -5.30 4.70
CA GLU A 133 -9.78 -6.29 5.13
C GLU A 133 -10.26 -6.93 6.43
N LEU A 134 -10.47 -8.23 6.39
CA LEU A 134 -11.03 -8.96 7.51
C LEU A 134 -9.96 -9.74 8.27
N VAL A 135 -10.06 -9.74 9.57
CA VAL A 135 -9.27 -10.63 10.43
C VAL A 135 -9.68 -12.07 10.12
N THR A 136 -8.78 -12.81 9.50
CA THR A 136 -9.03 -14.17 9.00
C THR A 136 -8.09 -15.13 9.68
N VAL A 137 -8.62 -15.94 10.61
CA VAL A 137 -7.86 -16.97 11.30
C VAL A 137 -8.25 -18.34 10.75
N MET A 138 -7.25 -19.07 10.29
CA MET A 138 -7.41 -20.43 9.78
C MET A 138 -6.76 -21.42 10.72
N ALA A 139 -7.46 -22.50 11.05
CA ALA A 139 -6.94 -23.62 11.81
C ALA A 139 -7.23 -24.94 11.08
N ARG A 140 -6.48 -26.00 11.37
CA ARG A 140 -6.80 -27.32 10.81
C ARG A 140 -8.21 -27.75 11.23
N ALA A 141 -8.92 -28.43 10.36
CA ALA A 141 -10.30 -28.87 10.62
C ALA A 141 -10.41 -29.81 11.83
N ASP A 142 -9.39 -30.65 12.06
CA ASP A 142 -9.30 -31.58 13.19
C ASP A 142 -8.87 -30.91 14.53
N SER A 143 -8.50 -29.64 14.51
CA SER A 143 -8.14 -28.90 15.74
C SER A 143 -9.39 -28.57 16.57
N HIS A 144 -9.21 -28.39 17.87
CA HIS A 144 -10.27 -27.93 18.77
C HIS A 144 -10.45 -26.40 18.80
N ILE A 145 -9.74 -25.68 17.92
CA ILE A 145 -9.81 -24.22 17.80
C ILE A 145 -11.07 -23.86 17.01
N ARG A 146 -12.05 -23.21 17.65
CA ARG A 146 -13.32 -22.81 17.02
C ARG A 146 -13.56 -21.31 17.04
N ASP A 147 -12.98 -20.64 18.02
CA ASP A 147 -13.15 -19.22 18.32
C ASP A 147 -11.84 -18.62 18.87
N LEU A 148 -11.87 -17.35 19.18
CA LEU A 148 -10.73 -16.61 19.74
C LEU A 148 -10.17 -17.26 21.02
N ALA A 149 -11.05 -17.73 21.91
CA ALA A 149 -10.61 -18.36 23.16
C ALA A 149 -9.84 -19.67 22.92
N GLY A 150 -10.19 -20.41 21.88
CA GLY A 150 -9.49 -21.64 21.47
C GLY A 150 -8.05 -21.42 21.00
N LEU A 151 -7.64 -20.18 20.76
CA LEU A 151 -6.26 -19.83 20.39
C LEU A 151 -5.32 -19.79 21.61
N ALA A 152 -5.84 -19.76 22.83
CA ALA A 152 -5.04 -19.68 24.05
C ALA A 152 -3.98 -20.79 24.11
N GLY A 153 -2.71 -20.40 24.34
CA GLY A 153 -1.55 -21.30 24.42
C GLY A 153 -1.14 -21.98 23.10
N ARG A 154 -1.81 -21.66 21.97
CA ARG A 154 -1.54 -22.26 20.66
C ARG A 154 -0.37 -21.59 19.93
N ARG A 155 0.25 -22.33 19.01
CA ARG A 155 1.26 -21.82 18.08
C ARG A 155 0.53 -21.13 16.92
N VAL A 156 0.49 -19.83 16.93
CA VAL A 156 -0.24 -19.06 15.91
C VAL A 156 0.72 -18.16 15.14
N ASN A 157 0.68 -18.23 13.82
CA ASN A 157 1.34 -17.21 13.01
C ASN A 157 0.50 -15.92 13.08
N VAL A 158 1.08 -14.89 13.67
CA VAL A 158 0.50 -13.55 13.81
C VAL A 158 1.37 -12.49 13.12
N GLY A 159 2.14 -12.91 12.13
CA GLY A 159 3.05 -12.04 11.40
C GLY A 159 4.29 -11.62 12.20
N SER A 160 5.19 -10.97 11.50
CA SER A 160 6.44 -10.44 12.06
C SER A 160 6.26 -8.99 12.52
N ARG A 161 7.17 -8.49 13.36
CA ARG A 161 7.23 -7.06 13.65
C ARG A 161 7.43 -6.29 12.33
N GLY A 162 6.67 -5.20 12.16
CA GLY A 162 6.68 -4.43 10.91
C GLY A 162 5.55 -4.79 9.94
N THR A 163 4.76 -5.84 10.23
CA THR A 163 3.54 -6.17 9.46
C THR A 163 2.30 -5.61 10.14
N GLY A 164 1.27 -5.31 9.35
CA GLY A 164 -0.04 -4.91 9.87
C GLY A 164 -0.71 -6.04 10.66
N ILE A 165 -0.56 -7.31 10.22
CA ILE A 165 -1.08 -8.48 10.94
C ILE A 165 -0.61 -8.46 12.40
N ARG A 166 0.65 -8.16 12.62
CA ARG A 166 1.21 -8.10 13.97
C ARG A 166 0.65 -6.92 14.77
N ALA A 167 0.47 -5.77 14.17
CA ALA A 167 -0.11 -4.61 14.83
C ALA A 167 -1.56 -4.89 15.28
N THR A 168 -2.38 -5.46 14.40
CA THR A 168 -3.75 -5.86 14.74
C THR A 168 -3.78 -6.93 15.84
N TRP A 169 -2.85 -7.92 15.81
CA TRP A 169 -2.79 -8.91 16.88
C TRP A 169 -2.42 -8.28 18.23
N ASP A 170 -1.48 -7.37 18.25
CA ASP A 170 -1.07 -6.67 19.48
C ASP A 170 -2.25 -5.93 20.12
N ALA A 171 -3.10 -5.27 19.32
CA ALA A 171 -4.32 -4.62 19.78
C ALA A 171 -5.36 -5.63 20.35
N ILE A 172 -5.54 -6.79 19.68
CA ILE A 172 -6.41 -7.86 20.18
C ILE A 172 -5.87 -8.40 21.52
N GLU A 173 -4.57 -8.66 21.61
CA GLU A 173 -3.94 -9.23 22.79
C GLU A 173 -4.06 -8.31 24.02
N GLU A 174 -3.99 -7.00 23.81
CA GLU A 174 -4.20 -6.00 24.88
C GLU A 174 -5.60 -6.10 25.45
N GLU A 175 -6.64 -6.25 24.62
CA GLU A 175 -8.03 -6.36 25.06
C GLU A 175 -8.38 -7.71 25.69
N LEU A 176 -7.67 -8.77 25.33
CA LEU A 176 -7.90 -10.11 25.89
C LEU A 176 -7.58 -10.21 27.38
N GLY A 177 -6.63 -9.41 27.87
CA GLY A 177 -6.18 -9.48 29.26
C GLY A 177 -5.69 -10.88 29.66
N TRP A 178 -5.15 -11.63 28.72
CA TRP A 178 -4.68 -13.01 28.97
C TRP A 178 -3.51 -13.05 29.94
N ARG A 179 -3.56 -14.01 30.88
CA ARG A 179 -2.41 -14.34 31.72
C ARG A 179 -1.33 -15.01 30.87
N ASP A 180 -0.09 -15.02 31.33
CA ASP A 180 1.07 -15.50 30.55
C ASP A 180 0.88 -16.92 29.99
N GLU A 181 0.26 -17.84 30.75
CA GLU A 181 -0.02 -19.20 30.30
C GLU A 181 -1.11 -19.28 29.21
N GLN A 182 -1.94 -18.25 29.08
CA GLN A 182 -3.00 -18.15 28.07
C GLN A 182 -2.51 -17.49 26.78
N ARG A 183 -1.41 -16.73 26.86
CA ARG A 183 -0.88 -16.06 25.68
C ARG A 183 -0.54 -17.03 24.57
N LEU A 184 -0.69 -16.57 23.35
CA LEU A 184 -0.23 -17.33 22.19
C LEU A 184 1.25 -17.65 22.31
N ARG A 185 1.66 -18.71 21.62
CA ARG A 185 3.04 -18.94 21.22
C ARG A 185 3.22 -18.35 19.81
N PRO A 186 3.60 -17.07 19.70
CA PRO A 186 3.60 -16.38 18.41
C PRO A 186 4.69 -16.95 17.52
N VAL A 187 4.29 -17.39 16.34
CA VAL A 187 5.21 -17.81 15.29
C VAL A 187 5.31 -16.67 14.27
N LYS A 188 6.50 -16.45 13.74
CA LYS A 188 6.80 -15.44 12.73
C LYS A 188 7.15 -16.17 11.45
N MET A 189 6.32 -16.02 10.44
CA MET A 189 6.46 -16.78 9.22
C MET A 189 6.04 -15.93 8.03
N ARG A 190 6.73 -16.07 6.91
CA ARG A 190 6.30 -15.49 5.65
C ARG A 190 5.09 -16.24 5.13
N THR A 191 4.23 -15.55 4.40
CA THR A 191 2.96 -16.08 3.91
C THR A 191 3.12 -17.36 3.07
N GLU A 192 4.20 -17.45 2.27
CA GLU A 192 4.48 -18.62 1.43
C GLU A 192 4.69 -19.91 2.24
N ALA A 193 5.20 -19.79 3.45
CA ALA A 193 5.48 -20.94 4.32
C ALA A 193 4.28 -21.35 5.18
N THR A 194 3.25 -20.52 5.31
CA THR A 194 2.15 -20.73 6.26
C THR A 194 1.30 -21.94 5.91
N THR A 195 1.04 -22.19 4.62
CA THR A 195 0.25 -23.33 4.16
C THR A 195 0.89 -24.66 4.57
N SER A 196 2.15 -24.86 4.25
CA SER A 196 2.86 -26.10 4.61
C SER A 196 3.01 -26.25 6.11
N ALA A 197 3.25 -25.17 6.85
CA ALA A 197 3.36 -25.17 8.29
C ALA A 197 2.03 -25.53 8.99
N LEU A 198 0.91 -24.98 8.52
CA LEU A 198 -0.42 -25.30 9.04
C LEU A 198 -0.81 -26.74 8.74
N CYS A 199 -0.67 -27.17 7.48
CA CYS A 199 -1.00 -28.52 7.05
C CYS A 199 -0.11 -29.59 7.74
N GLY A 200 1.19 -29.29 7.90
CA GLY A 200 2.15 -30.17 8.60
C GLY A 200 2.10 -30.09 10.12
N GLY A 201 1.25 -29.24 10.70
CA GLY A 201 1.11 -29.11 12.16
C GLY A 201 2.28 -28.41 12.85
N ALA A 202 3.13 -27.69 12.13
CA ALA A 202 4.16 -26.84 12.72
C ALA A 202 3.57 -25.60 13.42
N ILE A 203 2.43 -25.12 12.92
CA ILE A 203 1.57 -24.13 13.58
C ILE A 203 0.17 -24.70 13.78
N ASP A 204 -0.56 -24.19 14.76
CA ASP A 204 -1.92 -24.61 15.10
C ASP A 204 -2.97 -23.74 14.39
N ALA A 205 -2.62 -22.46 14.14
CA ALA A 205 -3.44 -21.53 13.38
C ALA A 205 -2.56 -20.51 12.64
N ASN A 206 -3.15 -19.91 11.58
CA ASN A 206 -2.57 -18.84 10.79
C ASN A 206 -3.55 -17.68 10.75
N MET A 207 -3.09 -16.50 11.15
CA MET A 207 -3.86 -15.24 11.09
C MET A 207 -3.42 -14.41 9.88
N LEU A 208 -4.39 -13.89 9.17
CA LEU A 208 -4.23 -12.93 8.07
C LEU A 208 -5.16 -11.73 8.29
N ILE A 209 -4.79 -10.59 7.75
CA ILE A 209 -5.68 -9.45 7.53
C ILE A 209 -5.77 -9.32 6.01
N ILE A 210 -6.94 -9.63 5.45
CA ILE A 210 -7.01 -9.84 4.01
C ILE A 210 -8.40 -9.56 3.44
N GLY A 211 -8.45 -9.09 2.19
CA GLY A 211 -9.68 -8.93 1.43
C GLY A 211 -10.24 -10.27 0.95
N HIS A 212 -11.57 -10.37 0.90
CA HIS A 212 -12.28 -11.55 0.45
C HIS A 212 -13.11 -11.29 -0.82
N PRO A 213 -13.30 -12.33 -1.67
CA PRO A 213 -12.71 -13.68 -1.59
C PRO A 213 -11.20 -13.65 -1.87
N SER A 214 -10.44 -14.47 -1.14
CA SER A 214 -8.98 -14.52 -1.21
C SER A 214 -8.47 -15.81 -1.86
N PRO A 215 -7.65 -15.71 -2.93
CA PRO A 215 -6.96 -16.86 -3.51
C PRO A 215 -6.06 -17.59 -2.51
N LEU A 216 -5.45 -16.87 -1.58
CA LEU A 216 -4.58 -17.45 -0.54
C LEU A 216 -5.37 -18.33 0.42
N VAL A 217 -6.54 -17.87 0.90
CA VAL A 217 -7.43 -18.67 1.76
C VAL A 217 -7.91 -19.91 1.01
N LYS A 218 -8.31 -19.77 -0.26
CA LYS A 218 -8.71 -20.88 -1.11
C LYS A 218 -7.57 -21.87 -1.34
N GLY A 219 -6.37 -21.40 -1.55
CA GLY A 219 -5.16 -22.23 -1.71
C GLY A 219 -4.86 -23.05 -0.46
N GLN A 220 -4.96 -22.47 0.73
CA GLN A 220 -4.79 -23.21 1.99
C GLN A 220 -5.87 -24.28 2.18
N GLN A 221 -7.13 -23.95 1.85
CA GLN A 221 -8.27 -24.88 1.90
C GLN A 221 -8.10 -26.07 0.94
N THR A 222 -7.47 -25.83 -0.21
CA THR A 222 -7.17 -26.87 -1.19
C THR A 222 -6.01 -27.77 -0.74
N ALA A 223 -5.03 -27.22 -0.03
CA ALA A 223 -3.83 -27.94 0.41
C ALA A 223 -4.11 -28.93 1.53
N CYS A 224 -4.98 -28.61 2.48
CA CYS A 224 -5.42 -29.50 3.55
C CYS A 224 -6.74 -29.04 4.15
N PRO A 225 -7.49 -29.93 4.83
CA PRO A 225 -8.71 -29.56 5.52
C PRO A 225 -8.49 -28.49 6.58
N ILE A 226 -8.99 -27.28 6.35
CA ILE A 226 -8.97 -26.18 7.30
C ILE A 226 -10.40 -25.72 7.63
N LYS A 227 -10.52 -24.96 8.70
CA LYS A 227 -11.72 -24.18 9.04
C LYS A 227 -11.32 -22.76 9.36
N LEU A 228 -12.24 -21.83 9.12
CA LEU A 228 -12.11 -20.46 9.60
C LEU A 228 -12.55 -20.41 11.08
N VAL A 229 -11.85 -19.60 11.85
CA VAL A 229 -12.07 -19.45 13.30
C VAL A 229 -12.83 -18.15 13.53
N ALA A 230 -13.93 -18.21 14.28
CA ALA A 230 -14.69 -17.02 14.61
C ALA A 230 -13.88 -16.04 15.47
N MET A 231 -13.78 -14.80 15.01
CA MET A 231 -13.11 -13.70 15.69
C MET A 231 -14.16 -12.74 16.23
N ALA A 232 -14.85 -13.15 17.29
CA ALA A 232 -15.96 -12.42 17.92
C ALA A 232 -15.97 -12.68 19.44
N GLY A 233 -16.82 -11.95 20.16
CA GLY A 233 -17.01 -12.09 21.60
C GLY A 233 -16.61 -10.82 22.38
N PRO A 234 -16.72 -10.84 23.72
CA PRO A 234 -16.63 -9.63 24.53
C PRO A 234 -15.33 -8.81 24.36
N ALA A 235 -14.18 -9.48 24.17
CA ALA A 235 -12.91 -8.78 23.93
C ALA A 235 -12.92 -8.03 22.58
N ILE A 236 -13.45 -8.68 21.53
CA ILE A 236 -13.61 -8.03 20.23
C ILE A 236 -14.64 -6.92 20.29
N ASP A 237 -15.75 -7.12 21.03
CA ASP A 237 -16.76 -6.09 21.21
C ASP A 237 -16.18 -4.83 21.87
N LYS A 238 -15.30 -5.00 22.85
CA LYS A 238 -14.59 -3.92 23.52
C LYS A 238 -13.59 -3.23 22.56
N LEU A 239 -12.82 -4.02 21.80
CA LEU A 239 -11.90 -3.51 20.77
C LEU A 239 -12.65 -2.61 19.77
N LEU A 240 -13.79 -3.07 19.25
CA LEU A 240 -14.59 -2.30 18.29
C LEU A 240 -15.17 -1.00 18.88
N GLN A 241 -15.46 -0.97 20.18
CA GLN A 241 -15.93 0.25 20.86
C GLN A 241 -14.83 1.30 21.02
N GLN A 242 -13.59 0.87 21.18
CA GLN A 242 -12.44 1.75 21.39
C GLN A 242 -11.81 2.22 20.09
N HIS A 243 -11.95 1.44 19.02
CA HIS A 243 -11.26 1.63 17.76
C HIS A 243 -12.26 1.77 16.60
N PRO A 244 -12.66 3.00 16.24
CA PRO A 244 -13.74 3.27 15.28
C PRO A 244 -13.40 2.88 13.83
N TYR A 245 -12.14 2.56 13.55
CA TYR A 245 -11.71 2.07 12.26
C TYR A 245 -11.97 0.58 12.06
N TYR A 246 -12.35 -0.15 13.10
CA TYR A 246 -12.81 -1.53 13.01
C TYR A 246 -14.33 -1.61 12.98
N GLN A 247 -14.84 -2.57 12.21
CA GLN A 247 -16.27 -2.86 12.10
C GLN A 247 -16.52 -4.36 12.24
N ARG A 248 -17.72 -4.72 12.74
CA ARG A 248 -18.18 -6.11 12.72
C ARG A 248 -18.39 -6.53 11.29
N GLU A 249 -17.89 -7.71 10.97
CA GLU A 249 -17.93 -8.29 9.65
C GLU A 249 -18.19 -9.78 9.70
N THR A 250 -18.45 -10.37 8.56
CA THR A 250 -18.53 -11.81 8.37
C THR A 250 -17.76 -12.22 7.13
N VAL A 251 -17.12 -13.38 7.17
CA VAL A 251 -16.66 -14.04 5.96
C VAL A 251 -17.84 -14.87 5.42
N PRO A 252 -18.41 -14.52 4.26
CA PRO A 252 -19.55 -15.23 3.70
C PRO A 252 -19.23 -16.70 3.40
N ALA A 253 -20.17 -17.58 3.72
CA ALA A 253 -20.01 -19.02 3.56
C ALA A 253 -19.78 -19.44 2.10
N ASP A 254 -20.45 -18.78 1.17
CA ASP A 254 -20.40 -19.04 -0.26
C ASP A 254 -19.02 -18.80 -0.88
N PHE A 255 -18.20 -17.90 -0.32
CA PHE A 255 -16.86 -17.65 -0.84
C PHE A 255 -15.95 -18.88 -0.79
N TYR A 256 -16.17 -19.77 0.17
CA TYR A 256 -15.27 -20.90 0.46
C TYR A 256 -16.02 -22.22 0.65
N GLY A 257 -17.35 -22.27 0.39
CA GLY A 257 -18.15 -23.47 0.62
C GLY A 257 -18.22 -23.88 2.08
N LEU A 258 -18.32 -22.91 2.98
CA LEU A 258 -18.41 -23.14 4.42
C LEU A 258 -19.85 -23.50 4.81
N PRO A 259 -20.05 -24.19 5.96
CA PRO A 259 -21.39 -24.55 6.43
C PRO A 259 -22.23 -23.36 6.89
N ALA A 260 -21.59 -22.24 7.28
CA ALA A 260 -22.24 -20.99 7.69
C ALA A 260 -21.23 -19.84 7.56
N ASP A 261 -21.76 -18.62 7.57
CA ASP A 261 -20.95 -17.41 7.66
C ASP A 261 -20.11 -17.40 8.93
N VAL A 262 -18.87 -16.91 8.84
CA VAL A 262 -17.95 -16.88 9.97
C VAL A 262 -17.86 -15.45 10.51
N PRO A 263 -18.32 -15.21 11.76
CA PRO A 263 -18.21 -13.89 12.39
C PRO A 263 -16.77 -13.47 12.55
N THR A 264 -16.49 -12.23 12.20
CA THR A 264 -15.17 -11.61 12.36
C THR A 264 -15.31 -10.10 12.51
N PHE A 265 -14.21 -9.41 12.34
CA PHE A 265 -14.15 -7.95 12.24
C PHE A 265 -13.04 -7.55 11.27
N GLY A 266 -13.02 -6.30 10.91
CA GLY A 266 -11.97 -5.78 10.05
C GLY A 266 -12.01 -4.27 9.94
N GLY A 267 -11.09 -3.76 9.15
CA GLY A 267 -11.03 -2.38 8.73
C GLY A 267 -11.01 -2.30 7.20
N ARG A 268 -10.26 -1.34 6.69
CA ARG A 268 -10.08 -1.17 5.23
C ARG A 268 -8.60 -1.08 4.89
N ALA A 269 -8.23 -1.58 3.72
CA ALA A 269 -7.00 -1.22 3.08
C ALA A 269 -7.10 0.22 2.58
N THR A 270 -6.08 1.03 2.79
CA THR A 270 -6.05 2.44 2.37
C THR A 270 -4.76 2.75 1.63
N LEU A 271 -4.84 3.55 0.58
CA LEU A 271 -3.68 4.17 -0.04
C LEU A 271 -3.35 5.45 0.72
N VAL A 272 -2.12 5.56 1.18
CA VAL A 272 -1.63 6.69 1.96
C VAL A 272 -0.35 7.26 1.36
N THR A 273 -0.02 8.51 1.74
CA THR A 273 1.16 9.23 1.30
C THR A 273 1.61 10.24 2.36
N SER A 274 2.66 11.02 2.09
CA SER A 274 3.08 12.15 2.91
C SER A 274 2.49 13.47 2.38
N ALA A 275 2.22 14.43 3.28
CA ALA A 275 1.86 15.80 2.92
C ALA A 275 2.93 16.51 2.06
N SER A 276 4.15 15.99 2.01
CA SER A 276 5.25 16.53 1.19
C SER A 276 5.17 16.16 -0.29
N ILE A 277 4.33 15.19 -0.65
CA ILE A 277 4.16 14.79 -2.06
C ILE A 277 3.37 15.86 -2.80
N ASP A 278 3.78 16.14 -4.04
CA ASP A 278 3.12 17.14 -4.88
C ASP A 278 1.62 16.80 -5.08
N ALA A 279 0.76 17.79 -4.84
CA ALA A 279 -0.69 17.64 -4.96
C ALA A 279 -1.13 17.18 -6.37
N ARG A 280 -0.40 17.56 -7.43
CA ARG A 280 -0.64 17.10 -8.79
C ARG A 280 -0.43 15.61 -8.93
N VAL A 281 0.63 15.07 -8.34
CA VAL A 281 0.92 13.62 -8.40
C VAL A 281 -0.17 12.82 -7.70
N VAL A 282 -0.61 13.28 -6.52
CA VAL A 282 -1.69 12.62 -5.78
C VAL A 282 -3.02 12.74 -6.51
N ALA A 283 -3.30 13.91 -7.13
CA ALA A 283 -4.51 14.11 -7.92
C ALA A 283 -4.56 13.18 -9.14
N VAL A 284 -3.44 13.01 -9.87
CA VAL A 284 -3.34 12.06 -10.98
C VAL A 284 -3.69 10.64 -10.52
N ILE A 285 -3.04 10.15 -9.46
CA ILE A 285 -3.28 8.78 -8.98
C ILE A 285 -4.74 8.60 -8.53
N ALA A 286 -5.29 9.56 -7.76
CA ALA A 286 -6.67 9.48 -7.28
C ALA A 286 -7.68 9.50 -8.42
N LYS A 287 -7.47 10.37 -9.41
CA LYS A 287 -8.33 10.52 -10.57
C LYS A 287 -8.29 9.29 -11.47
N GLU A 288 -7.11 8.81 -11.83
CA GLU A 288 -6.94 7.64 -12.68
C GLU A 288 -7.60 6.39 -12.06
N VAL A 289 -7.46 6.17 -10.74
CA VAL A 289 -8.12 5.07 -10.04
C VAL A 289 -9.64 5.19 -10.10
N LEU A 290 -10.21 6.38 -9.92
CA LEU A 290 -11.66 6.59 -9.91
C LEU A 290 -12.25 6.56 -11.32
N ASP A 291 -11.57 7.10 -12.31
CA ASP A 291 -12.03 7.10 -13.72
C ASP A 291 -11.99 5.69 -14.33
N HIS A 292 -11.07 4.83 -13.88
CA HIS A 292 -10.93 3.45 -14.34
C HIS A 292 -11.42 2.40 -13.34
N LEU A 293 -12.36 2.78 -12.47
CA LEU A 293 -12.84 1.94 -11.38
C LEU A 293 -13.46 0.63 -11.87
N ASP A 294 -14.19 0.65 -12.98
CA ASP A 294 -14.81 -0.56 -13.54
C ASP A 294 -13.77 -1.59 -13.98
N GLU A 295 -12.66 -1.13 -14.51
CA GLU A 295 -11.54 -2.01 -14.82
C GLU A 295 -10.86 -2.52 -13.54
N LEU A 296 -10.57 -1.62 -12.59
CA LEU A 296 -9.96 -1.99 -11.32
C LEU A 296 -10.76 -3.09 -10.60
N ARG A 297 -12.09 -3.04 -10.64
CA ARG A 297 -12.98 -4.08 -10.09
C ARG A 297 -12.76 -5.46 -10.68
N THR A 298 -12.26 -5.56 -11.91
CA THR A 298 -12.02 -6.85 -12.59
C THR A 298 -10.66 -7.45 -12.29
N LEU A 299 -9.69 -6.67 -11.79
CA LEU A 299 -8.31 -7.10 -11.66
C LEU A 299 -8.04 -7.98 -10.44
N HIS A 300 -8.89 -7.89 -9.41
CA HIS A 300 -8.81 -8.78 -8.25
C HIS A 300 -10.18 -8.96 -7.59
N PRO A 301 -10.55 -10.19 -7.14
CA PRO A 301 -11.88 -10.45 -6.56
C PRO A 301 -12.25 -9.56 -5.36
N ALA A 302 -11.28 -9.18 -4.53
CA ALA A 302 -11.50 -8.27 -3.40
C ALA A 302 -11.91 -6.85 -3.82
N LEU A 303 -11.66 -6.46 -5.08
CA LEU A 303 -12.00 -5.14 -5.63
C LEU A 303 -13.38 -5.11 -6.29
N ALA A 304 -14.03 -6.25 -6.48
CA ALA A 304 -15.26 -6.38 -7.27
C ALA A 304 -16.42 -5.48 -6.77
N ARG A 305 -16.38 -5.08 -5.50
CA ARG A 305 -17.44 -4.27 -4.85
C ARG A 305 -16.98 -2.87 -4.44
N LEU A 306 -15.94 -2.34 -5.08
CA LEU A 306 -15.51 -0.97 -4.80
C LEU A 306 -16.60 0.03 -5.20
N GLU A 307 -16.88 0.99 -4.32
CA GLU A 307 -17.86 2.06 -4.55
C GLU A 307 -17.19 3.41 -4.34
N PRO A 308 -17.28 4.37 -5.30
CA PRO A 308 -16.56 5.64 -5.23
C PRO A 308 -16.80 6.40 -3.91
N ARG A 309 -18.05 6.45 -3.44
CA ARG A 309 -18.38 7.14 -2.18
C ARG A 309 -17.75 6.49 -0.96
N GLN A 310 -17.63 5.17 -0.94
CA GLN A 310 -16.93 4.46 0.15
C GLN A 310 -15.43 4.71 0.07
N MET A 311 -14.87 4.73 -1.14
CA MET A 311 -13.41 4.92 -1.35
C MET A 311 -12.93 6.27 -0.87
N VAL A 312 -13.78 7.28 -0.80
CA VAL A 312 -13.40 8.64 -0.38
C VAL A 312 -13.85 9.00 1.04
N ASN A 313 -14.57 8.11 1.73
CA ASN A 313 -15.12 8.39 3.06
C ASN A 313 -14.81 7.35 4.14
N GLU A 314 -14.64 6.06 3.79
CA GLU A 314 -14.51 5.00 4.78
C GLU A 314 -13.04 4.65 5.07
N GLY A 315 -12.69 4.43 6.34
CA GLY A 315 -11.36 3.96 6.74
C GLY A 315 -10.20 4.94 6.53
N LEU A 316 -10.47 6.19 6.14
CA LEU A 316 -9.48 7.25 5.95
C LEU A 316 -9.20 7.92 7.31
N THR A 317 -8.29 7.33 8.08
CA THR A 317 -8.05 7.70 9.49
C THR A 317 -7.02 8.81 9.69
N ALA A 318 -6.19 9.11 8.70
CA ALA A 318 -5.41 10.35 8.60
C ALA A 318 -6.17 11.38 7.74
N PRO A 319 -5.86 12.69 7.83
CA PRO A 319 -6.45 13.70 6.95
C PRO A 319 -6.23 13.38 5.47
N LEU A 320 -7.17 13.78 4.62
CA LEU A 320 -7.01 13.68 3.17
C LEU A 320 -5.82 14.50 2.68
N HIS A 321 -5.15 14.01 1.63
CA HIS A 321 -4.18 14.80 0.91
C HIS A 321 -4.90 15.86 0.07
N PRO A 322 -4.40 17.13 0.00
CA PRO A 322 -5.06 18.18 -0.76
C PRO A 322 -5.31 17.84 -2.23
N GLY A 323 -4.40 17.09 -2.87
CA GLY A 323 -4.59 16.62 -4.26
C GLY A 323 -5.74 15.62 -4.40
N ALA A 324 -5.94 14.73 -3.45
CA ALA A 324 -7.06 13.81 -3.44
C ALA A 324 -8.37 14.54 -3.15
N GLU A 325 -8.38 15.44 -2.16
CA GLU A 325 -9.54 16.23 -1.79
C GLU A 325 -10.05 17.06 -2.97
N HIS A 326 -9.14 17.68 -3.74
CA HIS A 326 -9.48 18.43 -4.94
C HIS A 326 -10.23 17.56 -5.96
N VAL A 327 -9.71 16.39 -6.30
CA VAL A 327 -10.36 15.45 -7.22
C VAL A 327 -11.74 15.04 -6.72
N TYR A 328 -11.89 14.78 -5.42
CA TYR A 328 -13.17 14.34 -4.86
C TYR A 328 -14.24 15.42 -4.91
N LYS A 329 -13.86 16.69 -4.72
CA LYS A 329 -14.75 17.86 -4.91
C LYS A 329 -15.15 18.04 -6.37
N GLU A 330 -14.20 17.91 -7.31
CA GLU A 330 -14.49 18.00 -8.75
C GLU A 330 -15.47 16.89 -9.20
N LEU A 331 -15.34 15.67 -8.66
CA LEU A 331 -16.23 14.57 -8.97
C LEU A 331 -17.55 14.56 -8.17
N GLY A 332 -17.75 15.54 -7.27
CA GLY A 332 -18.95 15.65 -6.42
C GLY A 332 -19.09 14.48 -5.42
N LEU A 333 -17.99 13.88 -5.02
CA LEU A 333 -17.96 12.75 -4.06
C LEU A 333 -17.93 13.23 -2.61
N ILE A 334 -17.38 14.42 -2.36
CA ILE A 334 -17.38 15.15 -1.08
C ILE A 334 -17.79 16.61 -1.28
N GLU A 335 -18.11 17.32 -0.17
CA GLU A 335 -18.48 18.76 -0.17
C GLU A 335 -17.27 19.71 -0.27
#